data_5578f55773098d1e2b898803424f56e1
#
_entry.id   5578f55773098d1e2b898803424f56e1
#
_cell.length_a   1.000
_cell.length_b   1.000
_cell.length_c   1.000
_cell.angle_alpha   90.00
_cell.angle_beta   90.00
_cell.angle_gamma   90.00
#
_symmetry.space_group_name_H-M   'P 1'
#
loop_
_entity.id
_entity.type
_entity.pdbx_description
1 polymer ?
#
loop_
_entity_poly.entity_id
_entity_poly.type
_entity_poly.pdbx_seq_one_letter_code
_entity_poly.pdbx_strand_id
1 'polypeptide(L)'
;MVHSESKAWYVLMSKPRQDAYAEEQLNNQGYNTYRPLAVREKRFRGKRVKVTESLFSRYMFVELDDKRDNWEPIRSTYGVSSIVRFGSMPLSVPDALISNLRMRENQFQERAIDLDRFHQGEVVTIKAGPFQGLDAIFGRY
;
A
#
# COMPACT_ATOMS: atom_id res chain seq x y z
N MET A 1 14.70 20.80 -14.98
CA MET A 1 14.43 19.42 -14.61
C MET A 1 13.14 18.94 -15.25
N VAL A 2 13.22 17.85 -15.93
CA VAL A 2 12.06 17.36 -16.65
C VAL A 2 11.21 16.52 -15.72
N HIS A 3 9.97 16.94 -15.52
CA HIS A 3 8.99 16.07 -14.88
C HIS A 3 8.62 14.97 -15.86
N SER A 4 8.79 13.74 -15.43
CA SER A 4 8.26 12.64 -16.20
C SER A 4 6.75 12.60 -15.99
N GLU A 5 6.00 13.10 -16.97
CA GLU A 5 4.54 13.09 -16.91
C GLU A 5 3.96 11.68 -16.92
N SER A 6 4.77 10.70 -17.31
CA SER A 6 4.34 9.31 -17.36
C SER A 6 4.55 8.55 -16.03
N LYS A 7 5.19 9.18 -15.06
CA LYS A 7 5.31 8.56 -13.73
C LYS A 7 3.98 8.56 -13.01
N ALA A 8 3.63 7.41 -12.47
CA ALA A 8 2.41 7.23 -11.70
C ALA A 8 2.65 6.23 -10.58
N TRP A 9 1.80 6.27 -9.59
CA TRP A 9 1.81 5.29 -8.51
C TRP A 9 0.88 4.15 -8.85
N TYR A 10 1.36 2.94 -8.64
CA TYR A 10 0.60 1.72 -8.88
C TYR A 10 0.52 0.90 -7.60
N VAL A 11 -0.37 -0.06 -7.58
CA VAL A 11 -0.62 -0.87 -6.39
C VAL A 11 -0.08 -2.27 -6.63
N LEU A 12 0.72 -2.74 -5.69
CA LEU A 12 1.25 -4.10 -5.68
C LEU A 12 0.64 -4.89 -4.53
N MET A 13 0.45 -6.16 -4.76
CA MET A 13 0.07 -7.11 -3.71
C MET A 13 1.27 -7.98 -3.39
N SER A 14 1.62 -8.05 -2.10
CA SER A 14 2.68 -8.94 -1.64
C SER A 14 2.13 -10.31 -1.33
N LYS A 15 3.03 -11.28 -1.18
CA LYS A 15 2.69 -12.57 -0.61
C LYS A 15 2.35 -12.38 0.87
N PRO A 16 1.56 -13.30 1.46
CA PRO A 16 1.20 -13.17 2.87
C PRO A 16 2.43 -13.02 3.76
N ARG A 17 2.40 -12.02 4.65
CA ARG A 17 3.46 -11.72 5.61
C ARG A 17 4.80 -11.34 5.00
N GLN A 18 4.83 -11.04 3.69
CA GLN A 18 6.07 -10.67 2.98
C GLN A 18 6.05 -9.23 2.48
N ASP A 19 5.17 -8.40 2.98
CA ASP A 19 5.05 -7.03 2.52
C ASP A 19 6.32 -6.20 2.82
N ALA A 20 6.86 -6.30 4.03
CA ALA A 20 8.11 -5.61 4.37
C ALA A 20 9.29 -6.15 3.55
N TYR A 21 9.33 -7.45 3.35
CA TYR A 21 10.36 -8.08 2.56
C TYR A 21 10.29 -7.66 1.09
N ALA A 22 9.08 -7.64 0.53
CA ALA A 22 8.89 -7.21 -0.84
C ALA A 22 9.32 -5.75 -1.03
N GLU A 23 8.99 -4.88 -0.08
CA GLU A 23 9.42 -3.49 -0.12
C GLU A 23 10.93 -3.37 -0.14
N GLU A 24 11.61 -4.10 0.71
CA GLU A 24 13.07 -4.10 0.76
C GLU A 24 13.67 -4.55 -0.57
N GLN A 25 13.14 -5.63 -1.14
CA GLN A 25 13.64 -6.16 -2.39
C GLN A 25 13.41 -5.20 -3.56
N LEU A 26 12.28 -4.52 -3.58
CA LEU A 26 11.98 -3.52 -4.59
C LEU A 26 12.91 -2.30 -4.46
N ASN A 27 13.10 -1.82 -3.24
CA ASN A 27 13.98 -0.68 -2.98
C ASN A 27 15.42 -1.01 -3.37
N ASN A 28 15.87 -2.23 -3.13
CA ASN A 28 17.20 -2.67 -3.52
C ASN A 28 17.41 -2.65 -5.03
N GLN A 29 16.35 -2.76 -5.79
CA GLN A 29 16.41 -2.66 -7.25
C GLN A 29 16.27 -1.23 -7.76
N GLY A 30 16.12 -0.26 -6.85
CA GLY A 30 16.03 1.14 -7.21
C GLY A 30 14.63 1.67 -7.42
N TYR A 31 13.60 0.87 -7.14
CA TYR A 31 12.23 1.34 -7.26
C TYR A 31 11.85 2.22 -6.08
N ASN A 32 11.06 3.24 -6.34
CA ASN A 32 10.49 4.09 -5.31
C ASN A 32 9.19 3.47 -4.83
N THR A 33 9.18 3.03 -3.58
CA THR A 33 8.01 2.36 -3.00
C THR A 33 7.45 3.18 -1.84
N TYR A 34 6.20 2.92 -1.54
CA TYR A 34 5.57 3.48 -0.36
C TYR A 34 4.65 2.43 0.26
N ARG A 35 4.98 2.05 1.48
CA ARG A 35 4.17 1.13 2.28
C ARG A 35 3.79 1.86 3.56
N PRO A 36 2.60 2.49 3.59
CA PRO A 36 2.18 3.22 4.79
C PRO A 36 2.07 2.28 5.98
N LEU A 37 2.46 2.78 7.14
CA LEU A 37 2.52 2.01 8.39
C LEU A 37 1.47 2.51 9.37
N ALA A 38 0.99 1.61 10.19
CA ALA A 38 0.09 1.93 11.28
C ALA A 38 0.52 1.20 12.54
N VAL A 39 0.28 1.82 13.69
CA VAL A 39 0.48 1.17 14.98
C VAL A 39 -0.86 0.60 15.41
N ARG A 40 -0.86 -0.69 15.74
CA ARG A 40 -2.05 -1.40 16.17
C ARG A 40 -1.82 -2.07 17.50
N GLU A 41 -2.87 -2.15 18.31
CA GLU A 41 -2.83 -2.96 19.51
C GLU A 41 -3.30 -4.36 19.19
N LYS A 42 -2.49 -5.34 19.56
CA LYS A 42 -2.80 -6.74 19.39
C LYS A 42 -2.61 -7.47 20.71
N ARG A 43 -3.36 -8.55 20.91
CA ARG A 43 -3.13 -9.44 22.03
C ARG A 43 -2.08 -10.47 21.65
N PHE A 44 -1.07 -10.56 22.50
CA PHE A 44 -0.04 -11.56 22.36
C PHE A 44 0.22 -12.18 23.75
N ARG A 45 -0.06 -13.47 23.88
CA ARG A 45 0.10 -14.22 25.14
C ARG A 45 -0.65 -13.54 26.31
N GLY A 46 -1.87 -13.10 26.04
CA GLY A 46 -2.72 -12.48 27.06
C GLY A 46 -2.42 -11.04 27.39
N LYS A 47 -1.41 -10.44 26.75
CA LYS A 47 -1.02 -9.05 26.94
C LYS A 47 -1.32 -8.21 25.71
N ARG A 48 -1.69 -6.94 25.93
CA ARG A 48 -1.81 -5.99 24.85
C ARG A 48 -0.44 -5.46 24.47
N VAL A 49 -0.07 -5.62 23.21
CA VAL A 49 1.18 -5.11 22.67
C VAL A 49 0.88 -4.19 21.49
N LYS A 50 1.72 -3.16 21.33
CA LYS A 50 1.65 -2.30 20.16
C LYS A 50 2.59 -2.84 19.10
N VAL A 51 2.07 -2.99 17.89
CA VAL A 51 2.88 -3.43 16.75
C VAL A 51 2.74 -2.43 15.62
N THR A 52 3.85 -2.20 14.94
CA THR A 52 3.87 -1.37 13.72
C THR A 52 3.85 -2.30 12.54
N GLU A 53 2.86 -2.12 11.69
CA GLU A 53 2.71 -2.97 10.51
C GLU A 53 2.08 -2.18 9.37
N SER A 54 1.97 -2.80 8.20
CA SER A 54 1.38 -2.15 7.04
C SER A 54 -0.05 -1.69 7.33
N LEU A 55 -0.35 -0.45 6.96
CA LEU A 55 -1.71 0.07 7.06
C LEU A 55 -2.67 -0.77 6.21
N PHE A 56 -2.23 -1.12 5.00
CA PHE A 56 -2.97 -1.99 4.10
C PHE A 56 -2.23 -3.32 4.02
N SER A 57 -2.72 -4.32 4.71
CA SER A 57 -2.07 -5.63 4.73
C SER A 57 -1.93 -6.19 3.31
N ARG A 58 -0.73 -6.58 2.93
CA ARG A 58 -0.37 -7.14 1.63
C ARG A 58 -0.35 -6.14 0.47
N TYR A 59 -0.66 -4.87 0.70
CA TYR A 59 -0.67 -3.88 -0.39
C TYR A 59 0.34 -2.78 -0.14
N MET A 60 1.00 -2.36 -1.21
CA MET A 60 1.92 -1.24 -1.18
C MET A 60 1.88 -0.53 -2.54
N PHE A 61 2.50 0.63 -2.56
CA PHE A 61 2.53 1.45 -3.76
C PHE A 61 3.93 1.48 -4.34
N VAL A 62 4.03 1.53 -5.65
CA VAL A 62 5.29 1.69 -6.37
C VAL A 62 5.10 2.77 -7.43
N GLU A 63 6.08 3.67 -7.51
CA GLU A 63 6.07 4.71 -8.54
C GLU A 63 6.86 4.23 -9.74
N LEU A 64 6.23 4.29 -10.90
CA LEU A 64 6.81 3.81 -12.14
C LEU A 64 6.47 4.74 -13.29
N ASP A 65 7.39 4.79 -14.24
CA ASP A 65 7.15 5.38 -15.54
C ASP A 65 6.77 4.23 -16.48
N ASP A 66 5.51 4.15 -16.83
CA ASP A 66 4.98 3.03 -17.62
C ASP A 66 5.57 2.94 -19.04
N LYS A 67 6.19 4.03 -19.51
CA LYS A 67 6.84 4.05 -20.82
C LYS A 67 8.31 3.65 -20.77
N ARG A 68 8.97 3.89 -19.63
CA ARG A 68 10.41 3.63 -19.49
C ARG A 68 10.73 2.42 -18.64
N ASP A 69 9.89 2.18 -17.63
CA ASP A 69 10.14 1.11 -16.69
C ASP A 69 9.53 -0.19 -17.18
N ASN A 70 10.22 -1.27 -16.89
CA ASN A 70 9.77 -2.61 -17.23
C ASN A 70 9.09 -3.21 -16.00
N TRP A 71 7.89 -3.75 -16.21
CA TRP A 71 7.13 -4.40 -15.15
C TRP A 71 7.67 -5.78 -14.75
N GLU A 72 8.42 -6.41 -15.65
CA GLU A 72 8.88 -7.78 -15.46
C GLU A 72 9.73 -7.95 -14.20
N PRO A 73 10.73 -7.10 -13.92
CA PRO A 73 11.51 -7.23 -12.70
C PRO A 73 10.66 -7.09 -11.44
N ILE A 74 9.61 -6.29 -11.51
CA ILE A 74 8.71 -6.10 -10.36
C ILE A 74 7.94 -7.38 -10.08
N ARG A 75 7.39 -8.00 -11.12
CA ARG A 75 6.67 -9.27 -10.97
C ARG A 75 7.56 -10.38 -10.44
N SER A 76 8.84 -10.34 -10.79
CA SER A 76 9.82 -11.34 -10.40
C SER A 76 10.44 -11.08 -9.04
N THR A 77 10.14 -9.95 -8.43
CA THR A 77 10.71 -9.59 -7.13
C THR A 77 10.18 -10.52 -6.04
N TYR A 78 11.10 -11.01 -5.22
CA TYR A 78 10.74 -11.86 -4.08
C TYR A 78 9.80 -11.12 -3.13
N GLY A 79 8.76 -11.80 -2.72
CA GLY A 79 7.75 -11.24 -1.83
C GLY A 79 6.59 -10.57 -2.56
N VAL A 80 6.75 -10.25 -3.84
CA VAL A 80 5.67 -9.69 -4.66
C VAL A 80 4.81 -10.83 -5.19
N SER A 81 3.49 -10.71 -4.99
CA SER A 81 2.53 -11.68 -5.53
C SER A 81 2.06 -11.25 -6.90
N SER A 82 1.60 -10.02 -7.03
CA SER A 82 1.05 -9.53 -8.30
C SER A 82 0.96 -8.01 -8.31
N ILE A 83 0.77 -7.49 -9.52
CA ILE A 83 0.38 -6.10 -9.72
C ILE A 83 -1.15 -6.07 -9.68
N VAL A 84 -1.70 -5.19 -8.86
CA VAL A 84 -3.15 -5.05 -8.77
C VAL A 84 -3.65 -4.41 -10.07
N ARG A 85 -4.70 -4.98 -10.64
CA ARG A 85 -5.27 -4.52 -11.90
C ARG A 85 -6.72 -4.13 -11.71
N PHE A 86 -7.13 -3.16 -12.51
CA PHE A 86 -8.52 -2.80 -12.65
C PHE A 86 -8.90 -3.08 -14.12
N GLY A 87 -9.66 -4.12 -14.34
CA GLY A 87 -9.83 -4.65 -15.69
C GLY A 87 -8.50 -5.22 -16.20
N SER A 88 -8.09 -4.83 -17.40
CA SER A 88 -6.84 -5.28 -18.00
C SER A 88 -5.65 -4.38 -17.68
N MET A 89 -5.89 -3.24 -17.04
CA MET A 89 -4.86 -2.23 -16.79
C MET A 89 -4.38 -2.28 -15.36
N PRO A 90 -3.07 -2.02 -15.12
CA PRO A 90 -2.59 -1.85 -13.75
C PRO A 90 -3.35 -0.71 -13.06
N LEU A 91 -3.69 -0.91 -11.79
CA LEU A 91 -4.40 0.08 -11.02
C LEU A 91 -3.44 1.20 -10.62
N SER A 92 -3.66 2.39 -11.14
CA SER A 92 -2.93 3.58 -10.74
C SER A 92 -3.72 4.37 -9.71
N VAL A 93 -3.02 5.07 -8.85
CA VAL A 93 -3.62 5.93 -7.82
C VAL A 93 -3.08 7.34 -7.97
N PRO A 94 -3.87 8.36 -7.63
CA PRO A 94 -3.41 9.74 -7.76
C PRO A 94 -2.28 10.06 -6.79
N ASP A 95 -1.39 10.97 -7.19
CA ASP A 95 -0.35 11.49 -6.30
C ASP A 95 -0.94 12.09 -5.02
N ALA A 96 -2.11 12.71 -5.13
CA ALA A 96 -2.80 13.28 -3.99
C ALA A 96 -3.11 12.23 -2.91
N LEU A 97 -3.42 11.01 -3.32
CA LEU A 97 -3.65 9.92 -2.39
C LEU A 97 -2.38 9.61 -1.59
N ILE A 98 -1.27 9.48 -2.29
CA ILE A 98 0.02 9.20 -1.64
C ILE A 98 0.40 10.33 -0.68
N SER A 99 0.25 11.58 -1.13
CA SER A 99 0.54 12.74 -0.29
C SER A 99 -0.33 12.78 0.97
N ASN A 100 -1.62 12.51 0.81
CA ASN A 100 -2.53 12.47 1.95
C ASN A 100 -2.17 11.36 2.94
N LEU A 101 -1.81 10.19 2.43
CA LEU A 101 -1.39 9.09 3.29
C LEU A 101 -0.13 9.45 4.07
N ARG A 102 0.85 10.07 3.40
CA ARG A 102 2.08 10.49 4.06
C ARG A 102 1.82 11.53 5.14
N MET A 103 0.93 12.47 4.89
CA MET A 103 0.56 13.48 5.87
C MET A 103 -0.14 12.88 7.07
N ARG A 104 -0.93 11.84 6.88
CA ARG A 104 -1.71 11.19 7.93
C ARG A 104 -0.97 10.05 8.61
N GLU A 105 0.15 9.62 8.06
CA GLU A 105 0.86 8.45 8.58
C GLU A 105 1.26 8.63 10.04
N ASN A 106 1.67 9.83 10.44
CA ASN A 106 1.99 10.10 11.83
C ASN A 106 0.78 9.85 12.74
N GLN A 107 -0.42 10.20 12.29
CA GLN A 107 -1.63 9.94 13.06
C GLN A 107 -1.89 8.45 13.21
N PHE A 108 -1.61 7.68 12.16
CA PHE A 108 -1.75 6.23 12.20
C PHE A 108 -0.73 5.58 13.13
N GLN A 109 0.41 6.23 13.34
CA GLN A 109 1.45 5.74 14.22
C GLN A 109 1.26 6.20 15.66
N GLU A 110 0.73 7.40 15.87
CA GLU A 110 0.51 7.96 17.21
C GLU A 110 -0.70 7.36 17.91
N ARG A 111 -1.71 6.98 17.15
CA ARG A 111 -2.92 6.36 17.68
C ARG A 111 -2.93 4.89 17.28
N ALA A 112 -2.98 4.02 18.28
CA ALA A 112 -3.20 2.62 18.00
C ALA A 112 -4.56 2.49 17.30
N ILE A 113 -4.54 1.99 16.08
CA ILE A 113 -5.75 1.76 15.31
C ILE A 113 -6.29 0.39 15.70
N ASP A 114 -7.46 0.38 16.29
CA ASP A 114 -8.16 -0.85 16.58
C ASP A 114 -8.86 -1.31 15.31
N LEU A 115 -8.20 -2.17 14.56
CA LEU A 115 -8.74 -2.67 13.30
C LEU A 115 -9.89 -3.65 13.50
N ASP A 116 -10.01 -4.21 14.69
CA ASP A 116 -11.15 -5.07 14.97
C ASP A 116 -12.46 -4.27 14.95
N ARG A 117 -12.35 -2.94 15.09
CA ARG A 117 -13.50 -2.06 14.93
C ARG A 117 -13.80 -1.74 13.46
N PHE A 118 -12.83 -1.94 12.57
CA PHE A 118 -13.03 -1.66 11.16
C PHE A 118 -13.61 -2.90 10.50
N HIS A 119 -14.93 -2.93 10.42
CA HIS A 119 -15.60 -3.89 9.57
C HIS A 119 -15.39 -3.49 8.12
N GLN A 120 -15.57 -4.45 7.25
CA GLN A 120 -15.43 -4.23 5.82
C GLN A 120 -16.19 -3.00 5.32
N GLY A 121 -17.32 -2.67 5.95
CA GLY A 121 -18.12 -1.50 5.59
C GLY A 121 -17.54 -0.18 6.07
N GLU A 122 -16.71 -0.18 7.12
CA GLU A 122 -16.15 1.05 7.69
C GLU A 122 -14.97 1.57 6.90
N VAL A 123 -14.32 0.72 6.16
CA VAL A 123 -13.29 1.12 5.21
C VAL A 123 -13.88 2.05 4.16
N VAL A 124 -15.21 2.09 4.05
CA VAL A 124 -15.95 2.99 3.17
C VAL A 124 -15.61 4.46 3.42
N THR A 125 -15.19 4.84 4.64
CA THR A 125 -14.76 6.22 4.88
C THR A 125 -13.57 6.62 3.99
N ILE A 126 -12.81 5.64 3.53
CA ILE A 126 -11.72 5.86 2.58
C ILE A 126 -12.28 6.14 1.19
N LYS A 127 -13.53 5.76 0.92
CA LYS A 127 -14.17 6.00 -0.38
C LYS A 127 -14.48 7.46 -0.63
N ALA A 128 -14.63 8.25 0.41
CA ALA A 128 -14.92 9.67 0.26
C ALA A 128 -13.62 10.40 -0.10
N GLY A 129 -13.61 11.08 -1.23
CA GLY A 129 -12.49 11.89 -1.66
C GLY A 129 -11.44 11.11 -2.44
N PRO A 130 -10.13 11.39 -2.23
CA PRO A 130 -9.06 10.88 -3.10
C PRO A 130 -8.77 9.39 -2.96
N PHE A 131 -9.49 8.70 -2.12
CA PHE A 131 -9.22 7.29 -1.85
C PHE A 131 -10.13 6.32 -2.61
N GLN A 132 -10.93 6.82 -3.53
CA GLN A 132 -11.91 6.00 -4.25
C GLN A 132 -11.28 4.81 -4.97
N GLY A 133 -10.06 4.97 -5.47
CA GLY A 133 -9.39 3.88 -6.19
C GLY A 133 -9.08 2.66 -5.32
N LEU A 134 -9.04 2.84 -4.00
CA LEU A 134 -8.75 1.75 -3.08
C LEU A 134 -9.96 0.88 -2.78
N ASP A 135 -11.16 1.31 -3.16
CA ASP A 135 -12.38 0.53 -2.95
C ASP A 135 -12.27 -0.85 -3.61
N ALA A 136 -11.68 -0.89 -4.79
CA ALA A 136 -11.52 -2.14 -5.51
C ALA A 136 -10.62 -3.12 -4.74
N ILE A 137 -9.70 -2.60 -3.94
CA ILE A 137 -8.80 -3.41 -3.11
C ILE A 137 -9.55 -3.93 -1.89
N PHE A 138 -10.24 -3.05 -1.18
CA PHE A 138 -10.93 -3.41 0.05
C PHE A 138 -12.21 -4.21 -0.19
N GLY A 139 -12.87 -3.98 -1.29
CA GLY A 139 -14.08 -4.72 -1.66
C GLY A 139 -13.85 -6.20 -1.89
N ARG A 140 -12.60 -6.64 -1.98
CA ARG A 140 -12.23 -8.04 -2.16
C ARG A 140 -12.00 -8.78 -0.84
N TYR A 141 -12.01 -8.05 0.23
CA TYR A 141 -11.91 -8.61 1.55
C TYR A 141 -13.29 -8.72 2.17
#